data_81ec6514bafd50a119d49717badc6fe7
#
_entry.id   81ec6514bafd50a119d49717badc6fe7
#
_cell.length_a   1.000
_cell.length_b   1.000
_cell.length_c   1.000
_cell.angle_alpha   90.00
_cell.angle_beta   90.00
_cell.angle_gamma   90.00
#
_symmetry.space_group_name_H-M   'P 1'
#
loop_
_entity.id
_entity.type
_entity.pdbx_description
1 polymer ?
#
loop_
_entity_poly.entity_id
_entity_poly.type
_entity_poly.pdbx_seq_one_letter_code
_entity_poly.pdbx_strand_id
1 'polypeptide(L)'
;GLRRLVEYGFYKAAFEYIDEYLFKGLKRVVGFNLERNTIKGVLNVEPNLYGGIVKEKLSFSDLRKIRSAYEKYGIRPTGENVKIVTYYCFSEISDEINEPTAVRKLVKYIRRQNRINSDVDFGIYYDYYLRGKFLKYDFANKVVMYPPDLMRAHDRTVAISSVLKSCTKTPMFVKAISGYRAIKYSDNEKYIEVISTPTDLNIWAKKFGNCSAGYCDRIISKRCVLFLVRLKAFPEYPYCMFELNGEDLSVVQVRGKKNCNVDGRLRMFIEAFSEYLKENRRYAAA
;
A
#
# COMPACT_ATOMS: atom_id res chain seq x y z
N GLY A 1 -10.47 -19.91 -31.74
CA GLY A 1 -9.73 -19.12 -30.75
C GLY A 1 -10.30 -19.24 -29.35
N LEU A 2 -11.48 -18.68 -29.07
CA LEU A 2 -12.10 -18.68 -27.74
C LEU A 2 -12.25 -20.10 -27.16
N ARG A 3 -12.81 -21.04 -27.93
CA ARG A 3 -12.93 -22.43 -27.52
C ARG A 3 -11.60 -23.02 -27.07
N ARG A 4 -10.52 -22.75 -27.79
CA ARG A 4 -9.16 -23.25 -27.46
C ARG A 4 -8.61 -22.59 -26.17
N LEU A 5 -8.85 -21.31 -25.94
CA LEU A 5 -8.46 -20.69 -24.68
C LEU A 5 -9.15 -21.36 -23.47
N VAL A 6 -10.44 -21.69 -23.59
CA VAL A 6 -11.20 -22.38 -22.56
C VAL A 6 -10.71 -23.83 -22.37
N GLU A 7 -10.53 -24.58 -23.45
CA GLU A 7 -10.05 -25.98 -23.43
C GLU A 7 -8.65 -26.11 -22.76
N TYR A 8 -7.80 -25.09 -22.88
CA TYR A 8 -6.47 -25.07 -22.28
C TYR A 8 -6.40 -24.31 -20.96
N GLY A 9 -7.55 -23.93 -20.39
CA GLY A 9 -7.62 -23.33 -19.05
C GLY A 9 -7.28 -21.83 -18.96
N PHE A 10 -7.17 -21.13 -20.08
CA PHE A 10 -6.95 -19.68 -20.12
C PHE A 10 -8.26 -18.90 -19.91
N TYR A 11 -8.98 -19.20 -18.83
CA TYR A 11 -10.29 -18.61 -18.57
C TYR A 11 -10.26 -17.09 -18.47
N LYS A 12 -9.26 -16.50 -17.81
CA LYS A 12 -9.13 -15.05 -17.71
C LYS A 12 -8.99 -14.38 -19.08
N ALA A 13 -8.14 -14.93 -19.95
CA ALA A 13 -7.98 -14.44 -21.31
C ALA A 13 -9.25 -14.63 -22.14
N ALA A 14 -9.99 -15.73 -21.92
CA ALA A 14 -11.26 -15.95 -22.57
C ALA A 14 -12.33 -14.94 -22.14
N PHE A 15 -12.41 -14.61 -20.86
CA PHE A 15 -13.31 -13.56 -20.35
C PHE A 15 -12.93 -12.17 -20.87
N GLU A 16 -11.65 -11.78 -20.82
CA GLU A 16 -11.18 -10.51 -21.38
C GLU A 16 -11.51 -10.38 -22.88
N TYR A 17 -11.37 -11.48 -23.64
CA TYR A 17 -11.76 -11.50 -25.06
C TYR A 17 -13.25 -11.26 -25.25
N ILE A 18 -14.10 -11.92 -24.45
CA ILE A 18 -15.55 -11.74 -24.50
C ILE A 18 -15.90 -10.29 -24.18
N ASP A 19 -15.32 -9.71 -23.14
CA ASP A 19 -15.52 -8.33 -22.74
C ASP A 19 -15.10 -7.34 -23.84
N GLU A 20 -13.87 -7.49 -24.37
CA GLU A 20 -13.36 -6.62 -25.43
C GLU A 20 -14.15 -6.75 -26.75
N TYR A 21 -14.53 -7.99 -27.11
CA TYR A 21 -15.27 -8.25 -28.36
C TYR A 21 -16.72 -7.85 -28.27
N LEU A 22 -17.44 -8.25 -27.21
CA LEU A 22 -18.88 -8.01 -27.07
C LEU A 22 -19.23 -6.61 -26.60
N PHE A 23 -18.43 -6.03 -25.69
CA PHE A 23 -18.74 -4.74 -25.08
C PHE A 23 -17.98 -3.56 -25.70
N LYS A 24 -16.75 -3.77 -26.18
CA LYS A 24 -15.93 -2.70 -26.78
C LYS A 24 -15.87 -2.76 -28.30
N GLY A 25 -16.47 -3.76 -28.92
CA GLY A 25 -16.52 -3.91 -30.37
C GLY A 25 -15.15 -4.14 -31.05
N LEU A 26 -14.14 -4.55 -30.30
CA LEU A 26 -12.79 -4.77 -30.80
C LEU A 26 -12.72 -6.08 -31.59
N LYS A 27 -12.57 -6.00 -32.92
CA LYS A 27 -12.50 -7.16 -33.82
C LYS A 27 -11.20 -7.98 -33.69
N ARG A 28 -10.17 -7.46 -33.04
CA ARG A 28 -8.86 -8.14 -32.85
C ARG A 28 -8.25 -7.79 -31.51
N VAL A 29 -7.79 -8.80 -30.77
CA VAL A 29 -6.94 -8.63 -29.58
C VAL A 29 -5.49 -8.58 -30.05
N VAL A 30 -4.82 -7.46 -29.87
CA VAL A 30 -3.45 -7.21 -30.37
C VAL A 30 -2.49 -8.29 -29.87
N GLY A 31 -1.77 -8.91 -30.80
CA GLY A 31 -0.74 -9.91 -30.50
C GLY A 31 -1.23 -11.37 -30.40
N PHE A 32 -2.53 -11.62 -30.55
CA PHE A 32 -3.10 -12.96 -30.54
C PHE A 32 -3.83 -13.27 -31.85
N ASN A 33 -3.69 -14.50 -32.34
CA ASN A 33 -4.37 -14.96 -33.55
C ASN A 33 -5.47 -15.97 -33.18
N LEU A 34 -6.67 -15.47 -32.94
CA LEU A 34 -7.81 -16.29 -32.50
C LEU A 34 -8.40 -17.19 -33.58
N GLU A 35 -8.02 -17.01 -34.83
CA GLU A 35 -8.44 -17.85 -35.97
C GLU A 35 -7.66 -19.19 -36.03
N ARG A 36 -6.53 -19.26 -35.31
CA ARG A 36 -5.72 -20.49 -35.30
C ARG A 36 -6.35 -21.61 -34.49
N ASN A 37 -6.15 -22.82 -34.99
CA ASN A 37 -6.71 -24.05 -34.42
C ASN A 37 -5.87 -24.64 -33.27
N THR A 38 -4.70 -24.12 -33.01
CA THR A 38 -3.82 -24.55 -31.91
C THR A 38 -3.60 -23.44 -30.93
N ILE A 39 -3.46 -23.78 -29.63
CA ILE A 39 -3.19 -22.75 -28.61
C ILE A 39 -1.86 -22.01 -28.84
N LYS A 40 -0.83 -22.68 -29.35
CA LYS A 40 0.44 -22.04 -29.77
C LYS A 40 0.22 -21.00 -30.84
N GLY A 41 -0.59 -21.30 -31.82
CA GLY A 41 -0.95 -20.36 -32.89
C GLY A 41 -1.81 -19.20 -32.37
N VAL A 42 -2.74 -19.48 -31.44
CA VAL A 42 -3.57 -18.44 -30.79
C VAL A 42 -2.71 -17.48 -30.00
N LEU A 43 -1.81 -17.98 -29.15
CA LEU A 43 -0.93 -17.16 -28.32
C LEU A 43 0.20 -16.49 -29.12
N ASN A 44 0.44 -16.96 -30.36
CA ASN A 44 1.50 -16.50 -31.25
C ASN A 44 2.87 -16.45 -30.54
N VAL A 45 3.21 -17.51 -29.83
CA VAL A 45 4.48 -17.65 -29.09
C VAL A 45 5.33 -18.75 -29.70
N GLU A 46 6.64 -18.61 -29.58
CA GLU A 46 7.57 -19.63 -30.01
C GLU A 46 7.40 -20.93 -29.22
N PRO A 47 7.60 -22.10 -29.85
CA PRO A 47 7.37 -23.40 -29.21
C PRO A 47 8.15 -23.62 -27.90
N ASN A 48 9.37 -23.08 -27.80
CA ASN A 48 10.22 -23.18 -26.62
C ASN A 48 9.74 -22.34 -25.42
N LEU A 49 8.81 -21.39 -25.64
CA LEU A 49 8.24 -20.53 -24.59
C LEU A 49 6.93 -21.08 -24.05
N TYR A 50 6.31 -22.01 -24.78
CA TYR A 50 4.97 -22.52 -24.50
C TYR A 50 4.85 -23.22 -23.14
N GLY A 51 5.82 -24.08 -22.79
CA GLY A 51 5.76 -24.88 -21.57
C GLY A 51 5.71 -24.08 -20.25
N GLY A 52 6.29 -22.88 -20.26
CA GLY A 52 6.25 -21.98 -19.08
C GLY A 52 4.93 -21.21 -18.92
N ILE A 53 4.20 -21.02 -20.06
CA ILE A 53 2.96 -20.23 -20.09
C ILE A 53 1.73 -21.04 -19.71
N VAL A 54 1.67 -22.32 -20.12
CA VAL A 54 0.46 -23.15 -20.04
C VAL A 54 0.04 -23.49 -18.61
N LYS A 55 0.98 -23.51 -17.66
CA LYS A 55 0.69 -23.87 -16.26
C LYS A 55 -0.02 -22.78 -15.46
N GLU A 56 -0.03 -21.55 -15.97
CA GLU A 56 -0.56 -20.40 -15.26
C GLU A 56 -1.88 -19.94 -15.90
N LYS A 57 -2.89 -19.64 -15.10
CA LYS A 57 -4.20 -19.14 -15.58
C LYS A 57 -4.07 -17.64 -15.92
N LEU A 58 -3.37 -17.30 -16.98
CA LEU A 58 -2.97 -15.96 -17.36
C LEU A 58 -4.06 -15.20 -18.11
N SER A 59 -4.11 -13.90 -17.89
CA SER A 59 -4.89 -12.93 -18.66
C SER A 59 -4.20 -12.57 -19.98
N PHE A 60 -4.88 -11.91 -20.91
CA PHE A 60 -4.23 -11.35 -22.09
C PHE A 60 -3.21 -10.26 -21.72
N SER A 61 -3.50 -9.49 -20.68
CA SER A 61 -2.56 -8.50 -20.15
C SER A 61 -1.26 -9.16 -19.69
N ASP A 62 -1.35 -10.28 -18.95
CA ASP A 62 -0.17 -11.02 -18.50
C ASP A 62 0.62 -11.60 -19.67
N LEU A 63 -0.07 -12.16 -20.65
CA LEU A 63 0.56 -12.70 -21.87
C LEU A 63 1.30 -11.61 -22.66
N ARG A 64 0.74 -10.40 -22.76
CA ARG A 64 1.42 -9.24 -23.37
C ARG A 64 2.68 -8.83 -22.59
N LYS A 65 2.62 -8.80 -21.26
CA LYS A 65 3.79 -8.50 -20.41
C LYS A 65 4.89 -9.54 -20.59
N ILE A 66 4.55 -10.83 -20.60
CA ILE A 66 5.50 -11.93 -20.82
C ILE A 66 6.18 -11.79 -22.17
N ARG A 67 5.40 -11.54 -23.22
CA ARG A 67 5.91 -11.35 -24.56
C ARG A 67 6.85 -10.14 -24.64
N SER A 68 6.43 -8.99 -24.13
CA SER A 68 7.26 -7.79 -24.06
C SER A 68 8.55 -8.03 -23.29
N ALA A 69 8.50 -8.73 -22.16
CA ALA A 69 9.69 -9.06 -21.38
C ALA A 69 10.65 -10.00 -22.12
N TYR A 70 10.13 -10.92 -22.94
CA TYR A 70 10.95 -11.76 -23.79
C TYR A 70 11.58 -10.98 -24.95
N GLU A 71 10.79 -10.21 -25.69
CA GLU A 71 11.24 -9.45 -26.86
C GLU A 71 12.26 -8.35 -26.46
N LYS A 72 11.97 -7.58 -25.42
CA LYS A 72 12.85 -6.48 -24.99
C LYS A 72 14.09 -6.96 -24.22
N TYR A 73 13.92 -7.95 -23.32
CA TYR A 73 14.96 -8.29 -22.35
C TYR A 73 15.47 -9.72 -22.46
N GLY A 74 14.90 -10.57 -23.32
CA GLY A 74 15.26 -11.98 -23.49
C GLY A 74 14.91 -12.83 -22.25
N ILE A 75 13.90 -12.43 -21.46
CA ILE A 75 13.46 -13.16 -20.26
C ILE A 75 12.56 -14.31 -20.67
N ARG A 76 13.07 -15.55 -20.58
CA ARG A 76 12.28 -16.75 -20.91
C ARG A 76 11.14 -16.92 -19.89
N PRO A 77 9.91 -17.28 -20.34
CA PRO A 77 8.75 -17.49 -19.49
C PRO A 77 8.80 -18.85 -18.77
N THR A 78 9.66 -18.96 -17.76
CA THR A 78 9.59 -20.04 -16.76
C THR A 78 8.58 -19.67 -15.69
N GLY A 79 8.03 -20.67 -14.93
CA GLY A 79 7.02 -20.39 -13.90
C GLY A 79 7.45 -19.30 -12.88
N GLU A 80 8.72 -19.31 -12.45
CA GLU A 80 9.24 -18.27 -11.55
C GLU A 80 9.33 -16.90 -12.23
N ASN A 81 9.78 -16.84 -13.49
CA ASN A 81 9.89 -15.59 -14.25
C ASN A 81 8.51 -15.00 -14.57
N VAL A 82 7.53 -15.86 -14.88
CA VAL A 82 6.15 -15.43 -15.18
C VAL A 82 5.60 -14.62 -14.02
N LYS A 83 5.71 -15.11 -12.79
CA LYS A 83 5.25 -14.39 -11.59
C LYS A 83 5.87 -13.01 -11.44
N ILE A 84 7.15 -12.85 -11.79
CA ILE A 84 7.86 -11.58 -11.69
C ILE A 84 7.42 -10.62 -12.80
N VAL A 85 7.42 -11.06 -14.06
CA VAL A 85 7.14 -10.16 -15.20
C VAL A 85 5.67 -9.79 -15.33
N THR A 86 4.75 -10.57 -14.78
CA THR A 86 3.32 -10.24 -14.73
C THR A 86 2.96 -9.32 -13.57
N TYR A 87 3.87 -9.11 -12.63
CA TYR A 87 3.63 -8.16 -11.55
C TYR A 87 3.31 -6.76 -12.12
N TYR A 88 2.33 -6.07 -11.53
CA TYR A 88 1.75 -4.85 -12.11
C TYR A 88 2.77 -3.72 -12.37
N CYS A 89 3.81 -3.63 -11.56
CA CYS A 89 4.84 -2.58 -11.66
C CYS A 89 6.17 -3.07 -12.28
N PHE A 90 6.23 -4.29 -12.84
CA PHE A 90 7.45 -4.78 -13.48
C PHE A 90 7.89 -3.90 -14.65
N SER A 91 6.94 -3.47 -15.50
CA SER A 91 7.21 -2.59 -16.64
C SER A 91 7.79 -1.25 -16.20
N GLU A 92 7.29 -0.65 -15.12
CA GLU A 92 7.78 0.65 -14.63
C GLU A 92 9.27 0.58 -14.26
N ILE A 93 9.68 -0.43 -13.47
CA ILE A 93 11.09 -0.60 -13.11
C ILE A 93 11.94 -1.01 -14.32
N SER A 94 11.45 -1.93 -15.14
CA SER A 94 12.23 -2.41 -16.28
C SER A 94 12.46 -1.34 -17.34
N ASP A 95 11.49 -0.47 -17.59
CA ASP A 95 11.60 0.66 -18.50
C ASP A 95 12.50 1.77 -17.93
N GLU A 96 12.52 1.97 -16.61
CA GLU A 96 13.44 2.90 -15.96
C GLU A 96 14.89 2.40 -16.00
N ILE A 97 15.15 1.11 -15.75
CA ILE A 97 16.48 0.50 -15.87
C ILE A 97 16.94 0.50 -17.34
N ASN A 98 16.03 0.22 -18.26
CA ASN A 98 16.14 0.22 -19.72
C ASN A 98 17.35 -0.52 -20.32
N GLU A 99 18.16 -1.23 -19.54
CA GLU A 99 19.32 -2.01 -19.98
C GLU A 99 18.98 -3.51 -19.83
N PRO A 100 18.90 -4.28 -20.95
CA PRO A 100 18.44 -5.66 -20.92
C PRO A 100 19.23 -6.57 -19.98
N THR A 101 20.54 -6.36 -19.87
CA THR A 101 21.38 -7.16 -18.96
C THR A 101 21.08 -6.85 -17.50
N ALA A 102 20.84 -5.59 -17.16
CA ALA A 102 20.49 -5.19 -15.79
C ALA A 102 19.09 -5.70 -15.40
N VAL A 103 18.11 -5.64 -16.31
CA VAL A 103 16.77 -6.20 -16.08
C VAL A 103 16.84 -7.73 -15.88
N ARG A 104 17.62 -8.47 -16.70
CA ARG A 104 17.83 -9.91 -16.47
C ARG A 104 18.51 -10.21 -15.13
N LYS A 105 19.48 -9.39 -14.72
CA LYS A 105 20.12 -9.51 -13.39
C LYS A 105 19.11 -9.28 -12.26
N LEU A 106 18.23 -8.29 -12.40
CA LEU A 106 17.17 -8.04 -11.43
C LEU A 106 16.24 -9.25 -11.28
N VAL A 107 15.74 -9.82 -12.37
CA VAL A 107 14.89 -11.01 -12.33
C VAL A 107 15.60 -12.19 -11.64
N LYS A 108 16.87 -12.43 -11.97
CA LYS A 108 17.70 -13.46 -11.30
C LYS A 108 17.85 -13.19 -9.79
N TYR A 109 18.07 -11.92 -9.43
CA TYR A 109 18.20 -11.49 -8.05
C TYR A 109 16.91 -11.75 -7.26
N ILE A 110 15.75 -11.32 -7.75
CA ILE A 110 14.45 -11.54 -7.10
C ILE A 110 14.17 -13.04 -6.89
N ARG A 111 14.41 -13.87 -7.91
CA ARG A 111 14.28 -15.33 -7.80
C ARG A 111 15.17 -15.90 -6.70
N ARG A 112 16.41 -15.45 -6.60
CA ARG A 112 17.34 -15.89 -5.54
C ARG A 112 16.82 -15.47 -4.18
N GLN A 113 16.36 -14.25 -3.99
CA GLN A 113 15.82 -13.78 -2.72
C GLN A 113 14.54 -14.56 -2.33
N ASN A 114 13.62 -14.79 -3.28
CA ASN A 114 12.42 -15.60 -3.03
C ASN A 114 12.73 -17.05 -2.59
N ARG A 115 13.81 -17.67 -3.10
CA ARG A 115 14.25 -19.00 -2.65
C ARG A 115 14.80 -19.01 -1.23
N ILE A 116 15.38 -17.91 -0.79
CA ILE A 116 15.90 -17.75 0.59
C ILE A 116 14.73 -17.47 1.54
N ASN A 117 13.81 -16.64 1.13
CA ASN A 117 12.62 -16.26 1.90
C ASN A 117 11.43 -16.18 0.94
N SER A 118 10.47 -17.09 1.09
CA SER A 118 9.27 -17.19 0.23
C SER A 118 8.35 -15.96 0.27
N ASP A 119 8.45 -15.14 1.32
CA ASP A 119 7.68 -13.90 1.47
C ASP A 119 8.23 -12.76 0.60
N VAL A 120 9.45 -12.94 0.06
CA VAL A 120 10.07 -11.96 -0.84
C VAL A 120 9.59 -12.17 -2.28
N ASP A 121 8.82 -11.24 -2.77
CA ASP A 121 8.39 -11.16 -4.17
C ASP A 121 8.88 -9.88 -4.85
N PHE A 122 8.43 -9.65 -6.08
CA PHE A 122 8.76 -8.43 -6.81
C PHE A 122 8.15 -7.18 -6.16
N GLY A 123 7.03 -7.30 -5.45
CA GLY A 123 6.39 -6.19 -4.74
C GLY A 123 7.24 -5.64 -3.60
N ILE A 124 7.88 -6.53 -2.83
CA ILE A 124 8.85 -6.15 -1.79
C ILE A 124 10.01 -5.37 -2.39
N TYR A 125 10.55 -5.83 -3.55
CA TYR A 125 11.60 -5.09 -4.24
C TYR A 125 11.11 -3.73 -4.74
N TYR A 126 9.91 -3.66 -5.31
CA TYR A 126 9.34 -2.42 -5.81
C TYR A 126 9.13 -1.38 -4.70
N ASP A 127 8.56 -1.80 -3.55
CA ASP A 127 8.41 -0.89 -2.41
C ASP A 127 9.77 -0.43 -1.85
N TYR A 128 10.75 -1.33 -1.77
CA TYR A 128 12.13 -0.98 -1.43
C TYR A 128 12.71 0.06 -2.40
N TYR A 129 12.54 -0.16 -3.70
CA TYR A 129 13.06 0.72 -4.75
C TYR A 129 12.43 2.12 -4.67
N LEU A 130 11.09 2.22 -4.59
CA LEU A 130 10.39 3.50 -4.48
C LEU A 130 10.75 4.27 -3.22
N ARG A 131 10.84 3.58 -2.08
CA ARG A 131 11.27 4.21 -0.82
C ARG A 131 12.72 4.60 -0.85
N GLY A 132 13.58 3.80 -1.46
CA GLY A 132 14.99 4.11 -1.66
C GLY A 132 15.17 5.36 -2.52
N LYS A 133 14.39 5.53 -3.60
CA LYS A 133 14.36 6.77 -4.40
C LYS A 133 13.93 7.97 -3.56
N PHE A 134 12.88 7.82 -2.75
CA PHE A 134 12.46 8.86 -1.81
C PHE A 134 13.57 9.23 -0.82
N LEU A 135 14.35 8.26 -0.36
CA LEU A 135 15.51 8.44 0.53
C LEU A 135 16.78 8.88 -0.21
N LYS A 136 16.71 9.08 -1.52
CA LYS A 136 17.84 9.45 -2.40
C LYS A 136 18.98 8.42 -2.39
N TYR A 137 18.64 7.14 -2.31
CA TYR A 137 19.62 6.06 -2.44
C TYR A 137 20.22 6.04 -3.85
N ASP A 138 21.51 5.79 -3.93
CA ASP A 138 22.21 5.63 -5.20
C ASP A 138 22.03 4.20 -5.75
N PHE A 139 21.07 3.99 -6.62
CA PHE A 139 20.82 2.70 -7.28
C PHE A 139 21.84 2.36 -8.38
N ALA A 140 22.80 3.23 -8.73
CA ALA A 140 23.95 2.86 -9.52
C ALA A 140 24.92 1.97 -8.71
N ASN A 141 24.90 2.10 -7.37
CA ASN A 141 25.64 1.22 -6.48
C ASN A 141 25.00 -0.18 -6.44
N LYS A 142 25.80 -1.21 -6.78
CA LYS A 142 25.32 -2.60 -6.85
C LYS A 142 24.80 -3.15 -5.52
N VAL A 143 25.32 -2.71 -4.37
CA VAL A 143 24.87 -3.17 -3.04
C VAL A 143 23.51 -2.55 -2.73
N VAL A 144 23.23 -1.35 -3.18
CA VAL A 144 21.93 -0.69 -3.08
C VAL A 144 20.94 -1.32 -4.06
N MET A 145 21.33 -1.53 -5.32
CA MET A 145 20.46 -2.13 -6.33
C MET A 145 20.11 -3.59 -6.04
N TYR A 146 21.04 -4.34 -5.44
CA TYR A 146 20.92 -5.77 -5.16
C TYR A 146 21.36 -6.07 -3.71
N PRO A 147 20.62 -5.62 -2.67
CA PRO A 147 21.02 -5.84 -1.30
C PRO A 147 21.13 -7.34 -0.99
N PRO A 148 22.11 -7.77 -0.17
CA PRO A 148 22.29 -9.19 0.16
C PRO A 148 21.05 -9.84 0.78
N ASP A 149 20.32 -9.09 1.59
CA ASP A 149 19.04 -9.46 2.22
C ASP A 149 18.01 -8.38 1.89
N LEU A 150 17.12 -8.70 0.96
CA LEU A 150 16.12 -7.75 0.47
C LEU A 150 15.06 -7.43 1.53
N MET A 151 14.60 -8.43 2.30
CA MET A 151 13.57 -8.18 3.32
C MET A 151 14.09 -7.21 4.38
N ARG A 152 15.29 -7.45 4.89
CA ARG A 152 15.91 -6.55 5.87
C ARG A 152 16.16 -5.15 5.32
N ALA A 153 16.60 -5.04 4.06
CA ALA A 153 16.78 -3.75 3.39
C ALA A 153 15.45 -3.01 3.22
N HIS A 154 14.39 -3.71 2.81
CA HIS A 154 13.04 -3.19 2.70
C HIS A 154 12.55 -2.68 4.06
N ASP A 155 12.59 -3.49 5.12
CA ASP A 155 12.08 -3.12 6.45
C ASP A 155 12.80 -1.88 7.00
N ARG A 156 14.12 -1.81 6.82
CA ARG A 156 14.92 -0.64 7.18
C ARG A 156 14.47 0.60 6.39
N THR A 157 14.24 0.46 5.10
CA THR A 157 13.82 1.57 4.22
C THR A 157 12.42 2.06 4.59
N VAL A 158 11.51 1.12 4.90
CA VAL A 158 10.16 1.41 5.43
C VAL A 158 10.25 2.22 6.71
N ALA A 159 11.05 1.76 7.68
CA ALA A 159 11.22 2.45 8.96
C ALA A 159 11.73 3.89 8.78
N ILE A 160 12.85 4.07 8.03
CA ILE A 160 13.48 5.38 7.80
C ILE A 160 12.52 6.31 7.03
N SER A 161 11.91 5.84 5.93
CA SER A 161 11.00 6.67 5.12
C SER A 161 9.75 7.10 5.90
N SER A 162 9.25 6.24 6.78
CA SER A 162 8.10 6.55 7.64
C SER A 162 8.44 7.64 8.66
N VAL A 163 9.61 7.56 9.28
CA VAL A 163 10.10 8.60 10.21
C VAL A 163 10.26 9.94 9.47
N LEU A 164 10.94 9.95 8.33
CA LEU A 164 11.15 11.20 7.55
C LEU A 164 9.82 11.81 7.08
N LYS A 165 8.88 10.99 6.59
CA LYS A 165 7.54 11.49 6.22
C LYS A 165 6.80 12.08 7.41
N SER A 166 6.94 11.48 8.59
CA SER A 166 6.37 12.03 9.83
C SER A 166 7.03 13.36 10.21
N CYS A 167 8.36 13.44 10.15
CA CYS A 167 9.09 14.67 10.47
C CYS A 167 8.72 15.84 9.55
N THR A 168 8.59 15.62 8.24
CA THR A 168 8.22 16.68 7.29
C THR A 168 6.80 17.20 7.49
N LYS A 169 5.88 16.39 7.98
CA LYS A 169 4.49 16.77 8.28
C LYS A 169 4.31 17.36 9.67
N THR A 170 5.28 17.18 10.57
CA THR A 170 5.15 17.60 11.97
C THR A 170 4.81 19.08 12.15
N PRO A 171 5.47 20.07 11.49
CA PRO A 171 5.14 21.49 11.69
C PRO A 171 3.69 21.81 11.29
N MET A 172 3.21 21.25 10.17
CA MET A 172 1.85 21.46 9.68
C MET A 172 0.82 20.78 10.60
N PHE A 173 1.13 19.58 11.08
CA PHE A 173 0.30 18.86 12.04
C PHE A 173 0.17 19.62 13.36
N VAL A 174 1.31 20.05 13.94
CA VAL A 174 1.33 20.82 15.19
C VAL A 174 0.57 22.14 15.04
N LYS A 175 0.71 22.83 13.91
CA LYS A 175 -0.07 24.03 13.60
C LYS A 175 -1.57 23.74 13.54
N ALA A 176 -1.98 22.63 12.90
CA ALA A 176 -3.38 22.27 12.78
C ALA A 176 -4.08 21.98 14.11
N ILE A 177 -3.33 21.44 15.09
CA ILE A 177 -3.87 21.08 16.41
C ILE A 177 -3.55 22.11 17.50
N SER A 178 -2.90 23.22 17.17
CA SER A 178 -2.35 24.18 18.17
C SER A 178 -3.41 24.67 19.16
N GLY A 179 -4.60 25.02 18.68
CA GLY A 179 -5.70 25.46 19.53
C GLY A 179 -6.20 24.40 20.53
N TYR A 180 -6.02 23.11 20.25
CA TYR A 180 -6.46 22.04 21.14
C TYR A 180 -5.43 21.67 22.21
N ARG A 181 -4.14 22.05 22.05
CA ARG A 181 -3.06 21.66 22.97
C ARG A 181 -3.17 22.31 24.35
N ALA A 182 -3.74 23.51 24.42
CA ALA A 182 -3.92 24.25 25.68
C ALA A 182 -5.17 23.81 26.46
N ILE A 183 -6.04 23.02 25.83
CA ILE A 183 -7.32 22.61 26.42
C ILE A 183 -7.05 21.56 27.49
N LYS A 184 -7.53 21.86 28.70
CA LYS A 184 -7.50 20.92 29.82
C LYS A 184 -8.95 20.53 30.16
N TYR A 185 -9.27 19.29 29.93
CA TYR A 185 -10.59 18.73 30.28
C TYR A 185 -10.40 17.41 31.03
N SER A 186 -10.95 17.35 32.25
CA SER A 186 -10.79 16.17 33.12
C SER A 186 -11.91 16.09 34.14
N ASP A 187 -12.19 14.87 34.60
CA ASP A 187 -12.96 14.57 35.82
C ASP A 187 -12.00 14.06 36.94
N ASN A 188 -12.56 13.43 37.95
CA ASN A 188 -11.78 12.89 39.07
C ASN A 188 -10.85 11.74 38.64
N GLU A 189 -11.21 10.96 37.60
CA GLU A 189 -10.54 9.74 37.19
C GLU A 189 -9.79 9.86 35.85
N LYS A 190 -10.26 10.73 34.94
CA LYS A 190 -9.85 10.78 33.55
C LYS A 190 -9.49 12.17 33.09
N TYR A 191 -8.68 12.26 32.05
CA TYR A 191 -8.44 13.49 31.31
C TYR A 191 -8.33 13.23 29.80
N ILE A 192 -8.52 14.30 29.03
CA ILE A 192 -8.45 14.26 27.58
C ILE A 192 -7.19 14.98 27.13
N GLU A 193 -6.51 14.41 26.15
CA GLU A 193 -5.31 14.94 25.54
C GLU A 193 -5.40 14.83 24.02
N VAL A 194 -5.05 15.89 23.29
CA VAL A 194 -4.94 15.84 21.82
C VAL A 194 -3.69 15.07 21.40
N ILE A 195 -3.77 14.29 20.33
CA ILE A 195 -2.60 13.65 19.74
C ILE A 195 -1.67 14.75 19.19
N SER A 196 -0.44 14.81 19.69
CA SER A 196 0.43 15.98 19.56
C SER A 196 1.32 15.97 18.32
N THR A 197 1.64 14.78 17.77
CA THR A 197 2.53 14.64 16.60
C THR A 197 2.10 13.50 15.68
N PRO A 198 2.52 13.49 14.40
CA PRO A 198 2.33 12.34 13.52
C PRO A 198 2.98 11.05 14.06
N THR A 199 4.07 11.18 14.81
CA THR A 199 4.74 10.04 15.46
C THR A 199 3.86 9.45 16.55
N ASP A 200 3.27 10.29 17.42
CA ASP A 200 2.31 9.84 18.45
C ASP A 200 1.10 9.17 17.80
N LEU A 201 0.57 9.77 16.72
CA LEU A 201 -0.53 9.18 15.96
C LEU A 201 -0.20 7.75 15.50
N ASN A 202 0.97 7.52 14.93
CA ASN A 202 1.41 6.21 14.49
C ASN A 202 1.59 5.22 15.65
N ILE A 203 2.18 5.66 16.77
CA ILE A 203 2.37 4.84 17.97
C ILE A 203 1.03 4.36 18.52
N TRP A 204 0.09 5.30 18.70
CA TRP A 204 -1.19 4.99 19.30
C TRP A 204 -2.10 4.20 18.36
N ALA A 205 -2.11 4.51 17.06
CA ALA A 205 -2.81 3.70 16.05
C ALA A 205 -2.37 2.22 16.10
N LYS A 206 -1.05 1.98 16.16
CA LYS A 206 -0.50 0.61 16.28
C LYS A 206 -0.92 -0.05 17.60
N LYS A 207 -0.85 0.66 18.72
CA LYS A 207 -1.22 0.11 20.04
C LYS A 207 -2.72 -0.18 20.15
N PHE A 208 -3.57 0.64 19.54
CA PHE A 208 -5.02 0.41 19.47
C PHE A 208 -5.45 -0.59 18.38
N GLY A 209 -4.56 -0.92 17.44
CA GLY A 209 -4.84 -1.83 16.34
C GLY A 209 -5.90 -1.27 15.37
N ASN A 210 -5.81 0.03 15.05
CA ASN A 210 -6.76 0.73 14.18
C ASN A 210 -6.06 1.46 13.02
N CYS A 211 -6.85 1.97 12.05
CA CYS A 211 -6.34 2.61 10.84
C CYS A 211 -5.99 4.11 10.99
N SER A 212 -6.05 4.67 12.20
CA SER A 212 -5.86 6.12 12.41
C SER A 212 -4.46 6.63 12.03
N ALA A 213 -3.47 5.74 11.87
CA ALA A 213 -2.16 6.11 11.31
C ALA A 213 -2.25 6.85 9.96
N GLY A 214 -3.28 6.55 9.15
CA GLY A 214 -3.56 7.23 7.88
C GLY A 214 -4.20 8.62 8.00
N TYR A 215 -4.52 9.10 9.20
CA TYR A 215 -5.30 10.33 9.38
C TYR A 215 -4.47 11.62 9.40
N CYS A 216 -3.15 11.53 9.27
CA CYS A 216 -2.26 12.69 9.32
C CYS A 216 -2.71 13.82 8.38
N ASP A 217 -3.04 13.51 7.12
CA ASP A 217 -3.49 14.52 6.14
C ASP A 217 -4.90 15.06 6.43
N ARG A 218 -5.77 14.26 7.03
CA ARG A 218 -7.10 14.70 7.48
C ARG A 218 -7.00 15.70 8.65
N ILE A 219 -6.03 15.48 9.55
CA ILE A 219 -5.75 16.39 10.70
C ILE A 219 -5.13 17.68 10.18
N ILE A 220 -4.11 17.60 9.32
CA ILE A 220 -3.46 18.77 8.71
C ILE A 220 -4.47 19.64 7.95
N SER A 221 -5.40 19.03 7.22
CA SER A 221 -6.48 19.73 6.50
C SER A 221 -7.66 20.13 7.39
N LYS A 222 -7.54 19.97 8.71
CA LYS A 222 -8.57 20.30 9.71
C LYS A 222 -9.92 19.58 9.51
N ARG A 223 -9.95 18.46 8.76
CA ARG A 223 -11.18 17.66 8.55
C ARG A 223 -11.53 16.79 9.76
N CYS A 224 -10.56 16.50 10.61
CA CYS A 224 -10.79 15.82 11.87
C CYS A 224 -9.71 16.20 12.89
N VAL A 225 -10.00 15.93 14.16
CA VAL A 225 -9.02 15.99 15.25
C VAL A 225 -9.15 14.73 16.09
N LEU A 226 -8.02 14.20 16.55
CA LEU A 226 -7.96 12.96 17.34
C LEU A 226 -7.47 13.26 18.75
N PHE A 227 -8.16 12.68 19.71
CA PHE A 227 -7.88 12.77 21.12
C PHE A 227 -7.71 11.41 21.76
N LEU A 228 -7.01 11.41 22.90
CA LEU A 228 -6.88 10.27 23.80
C LEU A 228 -7.60 10.57 25.11
N VAL A 229 -8.30 9.58 25.65
CA VAL A 229 -8.70 9.62 27.05
C VAL A 229 -7.68 8.81 27.84
N ARG A 230 -7.14 9.42 28.89
CA ARG A 230 -6.20 8.76 29.80
C ARG A 230 -6.80 8.68 31.20
N LEU A 231 -6.45 7.60 31.90
CA LEU A 231 -6.77 7.47 33.33
C LEU A 231 -5.68 8.18 34.15
N LYS A 232 -6.05 8.97 35.13
CA LYS A 232 -5.09 9.65 36.03
C LYS A 232 -4.22 8.66 36.81
N ALA A 233 -4.78 7.47 37.13
CA ALA A 233 -4.06 6.40 37.81
C ALA A 233 -3.01 5.70 36.90
N PHE A 234 -3.17 5.74 35.56
CA PHE A 234 -2.32 5.05 34.59
C PHE A 234 -2.09 5.94 33.36
N PRO A 235 -1.41 7.08 33.50
CA PRO A 235 -1.32 8.09 32.45
C PRO A 235 -0.53 7.64 31.22
N GLU A 236 0.35 6.63 31.34
CA GLU A 236 1.19 6.14 30.25
C GLU A 236 0.38 5.38 29.18
N TYR A 237 -0.78 4.84 29.56
CA TYR A 237 -1.62 4.04 28.67
C TYR A 237 -2.97 4.72 28.45
N PRO A 238 -3.24 5.25 27.24
CA PRO A 238 -4.56 5.79 26.96
C PRO A 238 -5.60 4.69 26.97
N TYR A 239 -6.75 5.01 27.55
CA TYR A 239 -7.89 4.12 27.69
C TYR A 239 -8.63 3.95 26.36
N CYS A 240 -8.85 5.05 25.64
CA CYS A 240 -9.41 5.03 24.29
C CYS A 240 -8.88 6.18 23.44
N MET A 241 -9.13 6.08 22.14
CA MET A 241 -8.94 7.12 21.15
C MET A 241 -10.29 7.49 20.56
N PHE A 242 -10.52 8.78 20.31
CA PHE A 242 -11.73 9.24 19.64
C PHE A 242 -11.45 10.32 18.62
N GLU A 243 -12.35 10.40 17.64
CA GLU A 243 -12.32 11.35 16.54
C GLU A 243 -13.46 12.34 16.67
N LEU A 244 -13.14 13.63 16.56
CA LEU A 244 -14.12 14.68 16.35
C LEU A 244 -14.04 15.16 14.89
N ASN A 245 -15.18 15.50 14.33
CA ASN A 245 -15.29 16.20 13.06
C ASN A 245 -14.63 17.59 13.20
N GLY A 246 -13.84 18.00 12.23
CA GLY A 246 -13.11 19.27 12.28
C GLY A 246 -13.98 20.52 12.10
N GLU A 247 -15.17 20.37 11.51
CA GLU A 247 -16.07 21.50 11.23
C GLU A 247 -17.01 21.79 12.40
N ASP A 248 -17.74 20.76 12.89
CA ASP A 248 -18.78 20.92 13.90
C ASP A 248 -18.42 20.34 15.27
N LEU A 249 -17.22 19.75 15.39
CA LEU A 249 -16.72 19.10 16.59
C LEU A 249 -17.59 17.94 17.10
N SER A 250 -18.48 17.39 16.28
CA SER A 250 -19.27 16.22 16.63
C SER A 250 -18.39 14.97 16.79
N VAL A 251 -18.80 14.07 17.68
CA VAL A 251 -18.10 12.79 17.88
C VAL A 251 -18.36 11.87 16.72
N VAL A 252 -17.33 11.56 15.92
CA VAL A 252 -17.40 10.66 14.75
C VAL A 252 -17.28 9.22 15.20
N GLN A 253 -16.26 8.92 16.00
CA GLN A 253 -16.03 7.57 16.52
C GLN A 253 -15.25 7.57 17.82
N VAL A 254 -15.50 6.53 18.64
CA VAL A 254 -14.75 6.26 19.88
C VAL A 254 -14.33 4.80 19.86
N ARG A 255 -13.04 4.53 20.05
CA ARG A 255 -12.49 3.17 19.98
C ARG A 255 -11.50 2.89 21.09
N GLY A 256 -11.71 1.77 21.78
CA GLY A 256 -10.75 1.20 22.71
C GLY A 256 -9.72 0.30 22.03
N LYS A 257 -8.92 -0.42 22.83
CA LYS A 257 -7.92 -1.37 22.37
C LYS A 257 -8.53 -2.42 21.43
N LYS A 258 -7.80 -2.79 20.36
CA LYS A 258 -8.28 -3.71 19.31
C LYS A 258 -9.59 -3.25 18.66
N ASN A 259 -9.76 -1.94 18.55
CA ASN A 259 -10.92 -1.31 17.91
C ASN A 259 -12.27 -1.65 18.56
N CYS A 260 -12.27 -2.03 19.85
CA CYS A 260 -13.50 -2.36 20.58
C CYS A 260 -14.35 -1.12 20.87
N ASN A 261 -15.63 -1.32 21.12
CA ASN A 261 -16.52 -0.27 21.61
C ASN A 261 -16.17 0.07 23.06
N VAL A 262 -16.50 1.29 23.47
CA VAL A 262 -16.35 1.78 24.84
C VAL A 262 -17.70 1.76 25.57
N ASP A 263 -17.65 1.81 26.89
CA ASP A 263 -18.84 1.87 27.72
C ASP A 263 -19.59 3.22 27.62
N GLY A 264 -20.87 3.23 28.04
CA GLY A 264 -21.72 4.41 27.91
C GLY A 264 -21.26 5.60 28.76
N ARG A 265 -20.65 5.37 29.94
CA ARG A 265 -20.15 6.47 30.81
C ARG A 265 -18.99 7.19 30.18
N LEU A 266 -18.07 6.44 29.57
CA LEU A 266 -16.95 7.03 28.83
C LEU A 266 -17.44 7.81 27.61
N ARG A 267 -18.45 7.29 26.92
CA ARG A 267 -19.04 7.98 25.78
C ARG A 267 -19.68 9.30 26.19
N MET A 268 -20.44 9.34 27.28
CA MET A 268 -21.01 10.57 27.84
C MET A 268 -19.93 11.60 28.22
N PHE A 269 -18.81 11.16 28.81
CA PHE A 269 -17.68 12.04 29.13
C PHE A 269 -17.06 12.68 27.88
N ILE A 270 -16.95 11.92 26.77
CA ILE A 270 -16.44 12.41 25.49
C ILE A 270 -17.45 13.35 24.81
N GLU A 271 -18.73 13.05 24.86
CA GLU A 271 -19.80 13.89 24.33
C GLU A 271 -19.85 15.24 25.09
N ALA A 272 -19.74 15.22 26.41
CA ALA A 272 -19.64 16.44 27.23
C ALA A 272 -18.40 17.27 26.87
N PHE A 273 -17.26 16.65 26.58
CA PHE A 273 -16.09 17.34 26.06
C PHE A 273 -16.34 17.97 24.69
N SER A 274 -17.02 17.28 23.79
CA SER A 274 -17.39 17.82 22.48
C SER A 274 -18.25 19.09 22.65
N GLU A 275 -19.25 19.09 23.52
CA GLU A 275 -20.07 20.29 23.80
C GLU A 275 -19.23 21.41 24.44
N TYR A 276 -18.38 21.07 25.41
CA TYR A 276 -17.45 22.04 25.98
C TYR A 276 -16.59 22.74 24.92
N LEU A 277 -16.09 22.00 23.92
CA LEU A 277 -15.33 22.56 22.81
C LEU A 277 -16.18 23.49 21.92
N LYS A 278 -17.43 23.14 21.66
CA LYS A 278 -18.35 23.95 20.84
C LYS A 278 -18.64 25.29 21.53
N GLU A 279 -18.87 25.28 22.82
CA GLU A 279 -19.11 26.49 23.62
C GLU A 279 -17.86 27.38 23.70
N ASN A 280 -16.68 26.76 23.72
CA ASN A 280 -15.39 27.45 23.85
C ASN A 280 -14.64 27.57 22.51
N ARG A 281 -15.34 27.67 21.37
CA ARG A 281 -14.76 27.68 20.00
C ARG A 281 -13.66 28.71 19.77
N ARG A 282 -13.53 29.74 20.61
CA ARG A 282 -12.45 30.73 20.55
C ARG A 282 -11.04 30.11 20.66
N TYR A 283 -10.91 28.92 21.26
CA TYR A 283 -9.66 28.20 21.40
C TYR A 283 -9.31 27.31 20.21
N ALA A 284 -10.29 26.93 19.38
CA ALA A 284 -10.10 26.05 18.25
C ALA A 284 -9.79 26.78 16.93
N ALA A 285 -9.99 28.11 16.90
CA ALA A 285 -9.86 28.94 15.69
C ALA A 285 -8.48 29.60 15.54
N ALA A 286 -7.58 29.48 16.47
CA ALA A 286 -6.20 29.95 16.40
C ALA A 286 -5.30 28.82 15.84
#